data_bce582863fd8f01c630c34ffb89f4f85
#
_entry.id   bce582863fd8f01c630c34ffb89f4f85
#
_cell.length_a   1.000
_cell.length_b   1.000
_cell.length_c   1.000
_cell.angle_alpha   90.00
_cell.angle_beta   90.00
_cell.angle_gamma   90.00
#
_symmetry.space_group_name_H-M   'P 1'
#
loop_
_entity.id
_entity.type
_entity.pdbx_description
1 polymer ?
#
loop_
_entity_poly.entity_id
_entity_poly.type
_entity_poly.pdbx_seq_one_letter_code
_entity_poly.pdbx_strand_id
1 'polypeptide(L)'
;EVPETTRVAINVTEANLLTGILSGDNFGDRYTGTWRGAARVAINDPFGLGDQLSVSLTGAEHLFQGNMAYALPLGATGFNWSVAYTDLTYELGSDLSNLNTKGDARIISTGLTYPLLRTRNASLWSALGFEYLSLHDEAGGVTTRDRRLSVGNLNLSGSFFDGFGGGGLTSIALTGYYGDLHLSGTADIETNDDATARSRGGFARVSYSLGRLQRITRLLSVFGFARGQLAGHNLDSSQKIILGGPNGIRAYPVGEA
;
A
#
# COMPACT_ATOMS: atom_id res chain seq x y z
N GLU A 1 31.49 -26.66 -34.87
CA GLU A 1 30.69 -25.44 -34.58
C GLU A 1 29.67 -25.30 -35.70
N VAL A 2 28.39 -25.31 -35.36
CA VAL A 2 27.32 -25.04 -36.35
C VAL A 2 27.21 -23.51 -36.43
N PRO A 3 27.47 -22.90 -37.58
CA PRO A 3 27.30 -21.48 -37.78
C PRO A 3 25.87 -21.08 -37.51
N GLU A 4 25.65 -19.90 -36.87
CA GLU A 4 24.32 -19.30 -36.58
C GLU A 4 23.54 -19.91 -35.41
N THR A 5 24.16 -20.69 -34.53
CA THR A 5 23.48 -21.17 -33.30
C THR A 5 23.99 -20.41 -32.08
N THR A 6 23.04 -19.94 -31.27
CA THR A 6 23.32 -19.34 -29.95
C THR A 6 23.04 -20.38 -28.87
N ARG A 7 24.02 -20.68 -28.02
CA ARG A 7 23.79 -21.54 -26.84
C ARG A 7 23.39 -20.64 -25.68
N VAL A 8 22.22 -20.86 -25.14
CA VAL A 8 21.75 -20.24 -23.89
C VAL A 8 22.01 -21.22 -22.76
N ALA A 9 22.83 -20.84 -21.79
CA ALA A 9 23.00 -21.59 -20.54
C ALA A 9 22.21 -20.87 -19.43
N ILE A 10 21.29 -21.57 -18.82
CA ILE A 10 20.49 -21.06 -17.69
C ILE A 10 21.01 -21.76 -16.44
N ASN A 11 21.63 -20.99 -15.54
CA ASN A 11 21.99 -21.47 -14.21
C ASN A 11 20.89 -21.06 -13.24
N VAL A 12 20.27 -22.04 -12.60
CA VAL A 12 19.23 -21.82 -11.58
C VAL A 12 19.87 -22.04 -10.21
N THR A 13 19.75 -21.06 -9.34
CA THR A 13 20.12 -21.18 -7.93
C THR A 13 18.85 -21.03 -7.11
N GLU A 14 18.62 -21.97 -6.23
CA GLU A 14 17.47 -21.91 -5.31
C GLU A 14 17.67 -20.77 -4.30
N ALA A 15 16.61 -20.01 -4.05
CA ALA A 15 16.58 -19.04 -2.97
C ALA A 15 16.46 -19.75 -1.61
N ASN A 16 16.93 -19.09 -0.54
CA ASN A 16 16.70 -19.63 0.81
C ASN A 16 15.21 -19.81 1.06
N LEU A 17 14.83 -20.97 1.57
CA LEU A 17 13.44 -21.26 1.92
C LEU A 17 12.88 -20.25 2.90
N LEU A 18 13.67 -19.83 3.88
CA LEU A 18 13.28 -18.84 4.88
C LEU A 18 14.12 -17.57 4.72
N THR A 19 13.43 -16.44 4.63
CA THR A 19 14.05 -15.10 4.62
C THR A 19 13.35 -14.23 5.65
N GLY A 20 14.11 -13.30 6.25
CA GLY A 20 13.55 -12.41 7.26
C GLY A 20 14.28 -11.08 7.33
N ILE A 21 13.59 -10.08 7.85
CA ILE A 21 14.12 -8.76 8.12
C ILE A 21 13.58 -8.22 9.44
N LEU A 22 14.46 -7.58 10.20
CA LEU A 22 14.10 -6.80 11.38
C LEU A 22 14.47 -5.35 11.10
N SER A 23 13.59 -4.43 11.49
CA SER A 23 13.83 -3.00 11.34
C SER A 23 13.28 -2.22 12.53
N GLY A 24 13.88 -1.06 12.77
CA GLY A 24 13.39 -0.07 13.71
C GLY A 24 13.51 1.31 13.09
N ASP A 25 12.52 2.14 13.32
CA ASP A 25 12.48 3.51 12.83
C ASP A 25 11.70 4.43 13.81
N ASN A 26 11.79 5.72 13.56
CA ASN A 26 11.05 6.75 14.29
C ASN A 26 10.00 7.44 13.40
N PHE A 27 9.41 6.72 12.46
CA PHE A 27 8.46 7.22 11.48
C PHE A 27 7.00 7.01 11.89
N GLY A 28 6.76 6.62 13.14
CA GLY A 28 5.42 6.47 13.69
C GLY A 28 4.71 7.79 13.90
N ASP A 29 3.40 7.71 14.08
CA ASP A 29 2.58 8.83 14.48
C ASP A 29 2.83 9.17 15.96
N ARG A 30 2.78 10.46 16.31
CA ARG A 30 3.03 10.92 17.68
C ARG A 30 2.00 10.44 18.71
N TYR A 31 0.78 10.15 18.25
CA TYR A 31 -0.31 9.71 19.11
C TYR A 31 -0.32 8.20 19.32
N THR A 32 0.26 7.43 18.42
CA THR A 32 0.33 5.97 18.54
C THR A 32 1.73 5.44 18.82
N GLY A 33 2.72 6.31 18.86
CA GLY A 33 4.12 6.00 19.16
C GLY A 33 5.04 6.29 17.97
N THR A 34 5.97 7.22 18.19
CA THR A 34 6.95 7.66 17.20
C THR A 34 7.92 6.54 16.81
N TRP A 35 8.41 5.77 17.81
CA TRP A 35 9.33 4.67 17.58
C TRP A 35 8.57 3.40 17.21
N ARG A 36 8.98 2.75 16.11
CA ARG A 36 8.39 1.51 15.64
C ARG A 36 9.44 0.43 15.50
N GLY A 37 9.06 -0.78 15.87
CA GLY A 37 9.77 -2.01 15.53
C GLY A 37 8.97 -2.81 14.51
N ALA A 38 9.63 -3.39 13.52
CA ALA A 38 8.98 -4.27 12.57
C ALA A 38 9.81 -5.54 12.30
N ALA A 39 9.12 -6.65 12.15
CA ALA A 39 9.67 -7.94 11.77
C ALA A 39 8.88 -8.49 10.60
N ARG A 40 9.58 -9.04 9.61
CA ARG A 40 8.96 -9.79 8.51
C ARG A 40 9.70 -11.10 8.32
N VAL A 41 8.94 -12.16 8.11
CA VAL A 41 9.44 -13.49 7.73
C VAL A 41 8.70 -13.93 6.48
N ALA A 42 9.42 -14.49 5.52
CA ALA A 42 8.83 -15.07 4.32
C ALA A 42 9.37 -16.49 4.10
N ILE A 43 8.47 -17.38 3.75
CA ILE A 43 8.74 -18.74 3.29
C ILE A 43 8.60 -18.72 1.77
N ASN A 44 9.70 -18.98 1.08
CA ASN A 44 9.77 -18.98 -0.37
C ASN A 44 9.48 -20.40 -0.86
N ASP A 45 8.59 -20.52 -1.80
CA ASP A 45 8.21 -21.77 -2.47
C ASP A 45 7.72 -22.89 -1.51
N PRO A 46 6.82 -22.60 -0.54
CA PRO A 46 6.36 -23.58 0.42
C PRO A 46 5.64 -24.78 -0.21
N PHE A 47 5.05 -24.62 -1.38
CA PHE A 47 4.32 -25.69 -2.08
C PHE A 47 4.97 -26.11 -3.40
N GLY A 48 6.17 -25.63 -3.74
CA GLY A 48 6.87 -26.00 -4.98
C GLY A 48 6.26 -25.37 -6.24
N LEU A 49 5.54 -24.26 -6.11
CA LEU A 49 4.84 -23.57 -7.19
C LEU A 49 5.44 -22.21 -7.54
N GLY A 50 6.59 -21.88 -6.95
CA GLY A 50 7.19 -20.55 -7.02
C GLY A 50 6.41 -19.51 -6.17
N ASP A 51 5.67 -19.99 -5.21
CA ASP A 51 4.79 -19.23 -4.33
C ASP A 51 5.53 -18.66 -3.11
N GLN A 52 4.90 -17.75 -2.41
CA GLN A 52 5.48 -17.14 -1.22
C GLN A 52 4.40 -16.91 -0.15
N LEU A 53 4.69 -17.36 1.06
CA LEU A 53 3.93 -17.02 2.26
C LEU A 53 4.76 -16.06 3.11
N SER A 54 4.18 -14.92 3.52
CA SER A 54 4.86 -13.97 4.38
C SER A 54 4.00 -13.52 5.55
N VAL A 55 4.66 -13.30 6.69
CA VAL A 55 4.07 -12.70 7.89
C VAL A 55 4.91 -11.51 8.28
N SER A 56 4.26 -10.38 8.55
CA SER A 56 4.90 -9.18 9.06
C SER A 56 4.16 -8.64 10.28
N LEU A 57 4.93 -8.20 11.25
CA LEU A 57 4.46 -7.59 12.48
C LEU A 57 5.09 -6.21 12.62
N THR A 58 4.30 -5.22 13.00
CA THR A 58 4.77 -3.88 13.33
C THR A 58 4.19 -3.48 14.67
N GLY A 59 5.04 -3.02 15.57
CA GLY A 59 4.64 -2.55 16.88
C GLY A 59 5.18 -1.15 17.16
N ALA A 60 4.38 -0.33 17.81
CA ALA A 60 4.75 0.94 18.42
C ALA A 60 4.16 1.00 19.83
N GLU A 61 4.31 2.11 20.54
CA GLU A 61 3.85 2.25 21.93
C GLU A 61 2.36 1.93 22.10
N HIS A 62 1.52 2.43 21.18
CA HIS A 62 0.07 2.29 21.20
C HIS A 62 -0.48 1.78 19.86
N LEU A 63 0.33 1.03 19.08
CA LEU A 63 -0.10 0.45 17.83
C LEU A 63 0.49 -0.95 17.68
N PHE A 64 -0.33 -1.87 17.26
CA PHE A 64 0.10 -3.19 16.81
C PHE A 64 -0.58 -3.54 15.49
N GLN A 65 0.20 -4.00 14.53
CA GLN A 65 -0.28 -4.46 13.23
C GLN A 65 0.34 -5.81 12.88
N GLY A 66 -0.50 -6.78 12.57
CA GLY A 66 -0.15 -8.05 11.96
C GLY A 66 -0.62 -8.11 10.51
N ASN A 67 0.21 -8.65 9.63
CA ASN A 67 -0.17 -8.93 8.24
C ASN A 67 0.32 -10.31 7.84
N MET A 68 -0.54 -11.08 7.18
CA MET A 68 -0.21 -12.36 6.56
C MET A 68 -0.58 -12.28 5.08
N ALA A 69 0.34 -12.65 4.20
CA ALA A 69 0.11 -12.59 2.76
C ALA A 69 0.64 -13.86 2.07
N TYR A 70 -0.10 -14.30 1.06
CA TYR A 70 0.28 -15.40 0.18
C TYR A 70 0.23 -14.91 -1.26
N ALA A 71 1.25 -15.24 -2.03
CA ALA A 71 1.37 -14.90 -3.44
C ALA A 71 1.69 -16.15 -4.25
N LEU A 72 1.01 -16.32 -5.37
CA LEU A 72 1.10 -17.49 -6.24
C LEU A 72 1.21 -17.08 -7.70
N PRO A 73 2.31 -17.42 -8.39
CA PRO A 73 2.40 -17.32 -9.84
C PRO A 73 1.42 -18.32 -10.50
N LEU A 74 0.60 -17.84 -11.43
CA LEU A 74 -0.38 -18.68 -12.13
C LEU A 74 0.24 -19.30 -13.40
N GLY A 75 1.07 -20.31 -13.18
CA GLY A 75 1.76 -21.05 -14.25
C GLY A 75 2.70 -20.15 -15.07
N ALA A 76 2.82 -20.41 -16.36
CA ALA A 76 3.71 -19.69 -17.28
C ALA A 76 3.06 -18.43 -17.91
N THR A 77 1.87 -18.04 -17.47
CA THR A 77 1.10 -16.97 -18.09
C THR A 77 1.61 -15.56 -17.76
N GLY A 78 2.41 -15.45 -16.69
CA GLY A 78 2.88 -14.17 -16.14
C GLY A 78 1.93 -13.52 -15.14
N PHE A 79 0.74 -14.08 -14.93
CA PHE A 79 -0.13 -13.64 -13.85
C PHE A 79 0.41 -14.05 -12.48
N ASN A 80 0.29 -13.15 -11.51
CA ASN A 80 0.56 -13.43 -10.11
C ASN A 80 -0.69 -13.08 -9.30
N TRP A 81 -1.25 -14.06 -8.60
CA TRP A 81 -2.37 -13.87 -7.69
C TRP A 81 -1.84 -13.70 -6.27
N SER A 82 -2.51 -12.85 -5.51
CA SER A 82 -2.18 -12.64 -4.10
C SER A 82 -3.44 -12.51 -3.25
N VAL A 83 -3.31 -12.91 -1.99
CA VAL A 83 -4.30 -12.68 -0.94
C VAL A 83 -3.57 -12.25 0.32
N ALA A 84 -4.15 -11.31 1.06
CA ALA A 84 -3.59 -10.90 2.34
C ALA A 84 -4.70 -10.61 3.37
N TYR A 85 -4.33 -10.79 4.64
CA TYR A 85 -5.10 -10.41 5.81
C TYR A 85 -4.26 -9.49 6.68
N THR A 86 -4.84 -8.37 7.08
CA THR A 86 -4.23 -7.42 8.01
C THR A 86 -5.15 -7.20 9.18
N ASP A 87 -4.59 -7.26 10.37
CA ASP A 87 -5.23 -6.87 11.63
C ASP A 87 -4.40 -5.76 12.26
N LEU A 88 -5.06 -4.68 12.67
CA LEU A 88 -4.43 -3.51 13.27
C LEU A 88 -5.25 -3.08 14.47
N THR A 89 -4.57 -2.79 15.56
CA THR A 89 -5.16 -2.17 16.75
C THR A 89 -4.34 -0.95 17.14
N TYR A 90 -5.03 0.09 17.60
CA TYR A 90 -4.38 1.29 18.08
C TYR A 90 -5.14 1.93 19.26
N GLU A 91 -4.42 2.70 20.04
CA GLU A 91 -4.94 3.58 21.09
C GLU A 91 -4.28 4.95 20.95
N LEU A 92 -5.04 6.03 21.13
CA LEU A 92 -4.46 7.37 21.08
C LEU A 92 -3.87 7.74 22.45
N GLY A 93 -2.57 7.92 22.46
CA GLY A 93 -1.79 8.40 23.60
C GLY A 93 -1.47 9.89 23.52
N SER A 94 -0.40 10.30 24.21
CA SER A 94 0.08 11.69 24.25
C SER A 94 -1.03 12.66 24.70
N ASP A 95 -1.16 13.79 24.03
CA ASP A 95 -2.13 14.84 24.36
C ASP A 95 -3.60 14.41 24.21
N LEU A 96 -3.85 13.28 23.53
CA LEU A 96 -5.20 12.75 23.28
C LEU A 96 -5.58 11.59 24.20
N SER A 97 -4.71 11.19 25.12
CA SER A 97 -4.95 10.08 26.06
C SER A 97 -6.24 10.24 26.89
N ASN A 98 -6.61 11.47 27.22
CA ASN A 98 -7.81 11.78 27.98
C ASN A 98 -9.12 11.43 27.23
N LEU A 99 -9.07 11.27 25.91
CA LEU A 99 -10.23 10.91 25.09
C LEU A 99 -10.53 9.41 25.13
N ASN A 100 -9.62 8.59 25.68
CA ASN A 100 -9.70 7.12 25.66
C ASN A 100 -10.15 6.58 24.29
N THR A 101 -9.53 7.11 23.23
CA THR A 101 -9.86 6.72 21.85
C THR A 101 -8.99 5.56 21.43
N LYS A 102 -9.62 4.51 20.96
CA LYS A 102 -8.98 3.31 20.40
C LYS A 102 -9.75 2.81 19.19
N GLY A 103 -9.10 1.98 18.40
CA GLY A 103 -9.77 1.38 17.26
C GLY A 103 -9.07 0.12 16.78
N ASP A 104 -9.80 -0.61 15.97
CA ASP A 104 -9.30 -1.77 15.25
C ASP A 104 -9.67 -1.72 13.76
N ALA A 105 -8.82 -2.32 12.96
CA ALA A 105 -9.03 -2.46 11.53
C ALA A 105 -8.69 -3.88 11.07
N ARG A 106 -9.61 -4.51 10.36
CA ARG A 106 -9.43 -5.81 9.71
C ARG A 106 -9.60 -5.64 8.23
N ILE A 107 -8.60 -6.05 7.48
CA ILE A 107 -8.56 -5.88 6.03
C ILE A 107 -8.26 -7.23 5.38
N ILE A 108 -9.14 -7.64 4.49
CA ILE A 108 -8.90 -8.76 3.58
C ILE A 108 -8.72 -8.18 2.18
N SER A 109 -7.63 -8.54 1.52
CA SER A 109 -7.36 -8.10 0.16
C SER A 109 -7.00 -9.27 -0.74
N THR A 110 -7.37 -9.17 -2.01
CA THR A 110 -6.92 -10.07 -3.06
C THR A 110 -6.58 -9.29 -4.31
N GLY A 111 -5.66 -9.80 -5.10
CA GLY A 111 -5.25 -9.10 -6.32
C GLY A 111 -4.64 -10.02 -7.37
N LEU A 112 -4.69 -9.55 -8.59
CA LEU A 112 -4.10 -10.20 -9.76
C LEU A 112 -3.22 -9.20 -10.48
N THR A 113 -1.93 -9.50 -10.60
CA THR A 113 -0.94 -8.65 -11.27
C THR A 113 -0.49 -9.29 -12.57
N TYR A 114 -0.32 -8.48 -13.62
CA TYR A 114 0.15 -8.92 -14.93
C TYR A 114 1.14 -7.93 -15.54
N PRO A 115 2.29 -8.41 -16.08
CA PRO A 115 3.26 -7.56 -16.79
C PRO A 115 2.77 -7.30 -18.22
N LEU A 116 2.28 -6.09 -18.50
CA LEU A 116 1.85 -5.68 -19.85
C LEU A 116 3.02 -5.47 -20.80
N LEU A 117 4.13 -4.96 -20.28
CA LEU A 117 5.35 -4.72 -21.02
C LEU A 117 6.58 -5.01 -20.17
N ARG A 118 7.51 -5.78 -20.72
CA ARG A 118 8.83 -6.03 -20.11
C ARG A 118 9.88 -6.00 -21.19
N THR A 119 10.55 -4.88 -21.32
CA THR A 119 11.68 -4.68 -22.23
C THR A 119 12.91 -4.19 -21.45
N ARG A 120 14.05 -4.08 -22.11
CA ARG A 120 15.28 -3.56 -21.50
C ARG A 120 15.10 -2.14 -20.93
N ASN A 121 14.32 -1.31 -21.62
CA ASN A 121 14.23 0.12 -21.32
C ASN A 121 12.87 0.52 -20.75
N ALA A 122 11.88 -0.38 -20.74
CA ALA A 122 10.55 -0.06 -20.24
C ALA A 122 9.89 -1.29 -19.57
N SER A 123 9.20 -1.03 -18.50
CA SER A 123 8.30 -1.99 -17.86
C SER A 123 6.95 -1.34 -17.60
N LEU A 124 5.87 -2.09 -17.80
CA LEU A 124 4.50 -1.67 -17.47
C LEU A 124 3.77 -2.86 -16.87
N TRP A 125 3.13 -2.63 -15.75
CA TRP A 125 2.38 -3.61 -14.99
C TRP A 125 0.94 -3.15 -14.82
N SER A 126 0.01 -4.08 -14.86
CA SER A 126 -1.35 -3.86 -14.42
C SER A 126 -1.63 -4.72 -13.19
N ALA A 127 -2.45 -4.20 -12.28
CA ALA A 127 -2.96 -4.97 -11.16
C ALA A 127 -4.44 -4.66 -10.97
N LEU A 128 -5.24 -5.71 -10.84
CA LEU A 128 -6.64 -5.64 -10.41
C LEU A 128 -6.69 -6.11 -8.97
N GLY A 129 -7.34 -5.34 -8.10
CA GLY A 129 -7.44 -5.66 -6.69
C GLY A 129 -8.84 -5.48 -6.15
N PHE A 130 -9.12 -6.17 -5.05
CA PHE A 130 -10.30 -6.00 -4.24
C PHE A 130 -9.90 -6.04 -2.76
N GLU A 131 -10.50 -5.13 -1.98
CA GLU A 131 -10.27 -5.01 -0.54
C GLU A 131 -11.61 -4.93 0.18
N TYR A 132 -11.72 -5.65 1.27
CA TYR A 132 -12.80 -5.52 2.25
C TYR A 132 -12.21 -5.06 3.57
N LEU A 133 -12.68 -3.91 4.06
CA LEU A 133 -12.21 -3.29 5.29
C LEU A 133 -13.36 -3.28 6.31
N SER A 134 -13.07 -3.67 7.55
CA SER A 134 -13.93 -3.49 8.72
C SER A 134 -13.15 -2.65 9.72
N LEU A 135 -13.65 -1.45 10.01
CA LEU A 135 -12.98 -0.44 10.82
C LEU A 135 -13.89 -0.06 11.98
N HIS A 136 -13.38 -0.13 13.20
CA HIS A 136 -14.12 0.20 14.40
C HIS A 136 -13.33 1.20 15.24
N ASP A 137 -14.00 2.30 15.66
CA ASP A 137 -13.42 3.32 16.51
C ASP A 137 -14.33 3.56 17.74
N GLU A 138 -13.71 3.65 18.91
CA GLU A 138 -14.34 3.94 20.17
C GLU A 138 -13.71 5.18 20.83
N ALA A 139 -14.50 5.93 21.58
CA ALA A 139 -14.02 6.98 22.47
C ALA A 139 -14.79 6.90 23.80
N GLY A 140 -14.04 6.86 24.93
CA GLY A 140 -14.66 6.73 26.25
C GLY A 140 -15.52 5.48 26.44
N GLY A 141 -15.25 4.38 25.71
CA GLY A 141 -16.04 3.15 25.75
C GLY A 141 -17.33 3.17 24.94
N VAL A 142 -17.53 4.21 24.14
CA VAL A 142 -18.68 4.33 23.22
C VAL A 142 -18.19 4.24 21.79
N THR A 143 -18.84 3.40 20.98
CA THR A 143 -18.56 3.32 19.54
C THR A 143 -18.86 4.66 18.88
N THR A 144 -17.85 5.26 18.29
CA THR A 144 -17.95 6.54 17.55
C THR A 144 -18.08 6.33 16.06
N ARG A 145 -17.47 5.27 15.52
CA ARG A 145 -17.54 4.89 14.11
C ARG A 145 -17.44 3.38 13.97
N ASP A 146 -18.31 2.81 13.15
CA ASP A 146 -18.26 1.43 12.69
C ASP A 146 -18.49 1.44 11.18
N ARG A 147 -17.48 1.06 10.42
CA ARG A 147 -17.41 1.25 8.97
C ARG A 147 -17.03 -0.04 8.29
N ARG A 148 -17.71 -0.35 7.20
CA ARG A 148 -17.38 -1.44 6.30
C ARG A 148 -17.20 -0.89 4.89
N LEU A 149 -16.07 -1.17 4.28
CA LEU A 149 -15.79 -0.73 2.92
C LEU A 149 -15.50 -1.94 2.03
N SER A 150 -16.08 -1.88 0.83
CA SER A 150 -15.75 -2.79 -0.27
C SER A 150 -15.15 -1.96 -1.38
N VAL A 151 -13.90 -2.22 -1.75
CA VAL A 151 -13.16 -1.37 -2.69
C VAL A 151 -12.50 -2.21 -3.77
N GLY A 152 -12.91 -2.01 -5.02
CA GLY A 152 -12.20 -2.51 -6.20
C GLY A 152 -11.18 -1.48 -6.68
N ASN A 153 -10.03 -1.93 -7.18
CA ASN A 153 -9.03 -1.05 -7.74
C ASN A 153 -8.39 -1.63 -9.02
N LEU A 154 -7.99 -0.73 -9.91
CA LEU A 154 -7.18 -1.04 -11.08
C LEU A 154 -5.96 -0.13 -11.08
N ASN A 155 -4.79 -0.74 -11.01
CA ASN A 155 -3.49 -0.05 -11.04
C ASN A 155 -2.79 -0.27 -12.38
N LEU A 156 -2.19 0.80 -12.89
CA LEU A 156 -1.20 0.79 -13.95
C LEU A 156 0.07 1.43 -13.41
N SER A 157 1.18 0.71 -13.41
CA SER A 157 2.45 1.23 -12.91
C SER A 157 3.61 0.78 -13.81
N GLY A 158 4.60 1.64 -13.95
CA GLY A 158 5.72 1.32 -14.81
C GLY A 158 6.87 2.30 -14.70
N SER A 159 7.93 1.94 -15.40
CA SER A 159 9.11 2.78 -15.52
C SER A 159 9.69 2.67 -16.92
N PHE A 160 10.30 3.75 -17.38
CA PHE A 160 11.00 3.77 -18.67
C PHE A 160 12.23 4.66 -18.64
N PHE A 161 13.26 4.18 -19.35
CA PHE A 161 14.48 4.94 -19.62
C PHE A 161 14.39 5.61 -20.98
N ASP A 162 14.83 6.84 -21.05
CA ASP A 162 14.94 7.59 -22.30
C ASP A 162 16.27 8.36 -22.39
N GLY A 163 16.59 8.83 -23.60
CA GLY A 163 17.82 9.60 -23.87
C GLY A 163 17.67 11.12 -23.76
N PHE A 164 16.50 11.63 -23.37
CA PHE A 164 16.26 13.07 -23.32
C PHE A 164 17.19 13.76 -22.32
N GLY A 165 17.81 14.88 -22.74
CA GLY A 165 18.64 15.75 -21.88
C GLY A 165 19.83 15.05 -21.19
N GLY A 166 20.39 13.98 -21.80
CA GLY A 166 21.47 13.19 -21.20
C GLY A 166 21.02 11.87 -20.59
N GLY A 167 19.74 11.56 -20.68
CA GLY A 167 19.10 10.34 -20.22
C GLY A 167 18.42 10.47 -18.87
N GLY A 168 17.35 9.72 -18.70
CA GLY A 168 16.59 9.71 -17.47
C GLY A 168 15.73 8.47 -17.28
N LEU A 169 15.30 8.27 -16.03
CA LEU A 169 14.35 7.25 -15.63
C LEU A 169 13.05 7.95 -15.20
N THR A 170 11.96 7.63 -15.86
CA THR A 170 10.62 8.05 -15.44
C THR A 170 9.90 6.87 -14.79
N SER A 171 9.26 7.10 -13.67
CA SER A 171 8.39 6.16 -12.98
C SER A 171 6.98 6.74 -12.89
N ILE A 172 5.98 5.94 -13.20
CA ILE A 172 4.57 6.34 -13.17
C ILE A 172 3.75 5.31 -12.38
N ALA A 173 2.74 5.77 -11.68
CA ALA A 173 1.67 4.91 -11.21
C ALA A 173 0.34 5.68 -11.25
N LEU A 174 -0.70 4.99 -11.69
CA LEU A 174 -2.08 5.48 -11.76
C LEU A 174 -2.98 4.39 -11.22
N THR A 175 -3.80 4.71 -10.21
CA THR A 175 -4.74 3.75 -9.65
C THR A 175 -6.13 4.36 -9.59
N GLY A 176 -7.08 3.74 -10.27
CA GLY A 176 -8.49 4.02 -10.12
C GLY A 176 -9.10 3.12 -9.04
N TYR A 177 -9.94 3.69 -8.19
CA TYR A 177 -10.68 2.99 -7.14
C TYR A 177 -12.16 3.26 -7.29
N TYR A 178 -12.94 2.22 -7.08
CA TYR A 178 -14.38 2.32 -6.94
C TYR A 178 -14.79 1.50 -5.72
N GLY A 179 -15.56 2.10 -4.82
CA GLY A 179 -15.94 1.43 -3.58
C GLY A 179 -17.26 1.93 -3.04
N ASP A 180 -17.72 1.24 -2.02
CA ASP A 180 -18.89 1.58 -1.23
C ASP A 180 -18.54 1.57 0.26
N LEU A 181 -18.97 2.63 0.96
CA LEU A 181 -18.84 2.76 2.41
C LEU A 181 -20.22 2.56 3.04
N HIS A 182 -20.31 1.54 3.86
CA HIS A 182 -21.43 1.28 4.73
C HIS A 182 -21.08 1.63 6.18
N LEU A 183 -21.89 2.47 6.79
CA LEU A 183 -21.83 2.79 8.22
C LEU A 183 -22.71 1.81 8.97
N SER A 184 -22.20 1.21 10.04
CA SER A 184 -22.92 0.30 10.91
C SER A 184 -23.03 0.93 12.30
N GLY A 185 -24.03 0.53 13.07
CA GLY A 185 -24.24 1.00 14.44
C GLY A 185 -25.55 1.71 14.65
N THR A 186 -25.53 2.78 15.45
CA THR A 186 -26.75 3.53 15.80
C THR A 186 -27.12 4.52 14.69
N ALA A 187 -28.42 4.88 14.61
CA ALA A 187 -28.90 5.90 13.67
C ALA A 187 -28.18 7.26 13.83
N ASP A 188 -27.63 7.52 15.00
CA ASP A 188 -26.86 8.74 15.27
C ASP A 188 -25.56 8.82 14.48
N ILE A 189 -24.90 7.68 14.20
CA ILE A 189 -23.66 7.62 13.41
C ILE A 189 -23.96 8.04 11.96
N GLU A 190 -25.00 7.50 11.36
CA GLU A 190 -25.41 7.86 10.00
C GLU A 190 -25.85 9.33 9.91
N THR A 191 -26.65 9.78 10.88
CA THR A 191 -27.13 11.18 10.94
C THR A 191 -25.96 12.15 11.09
N ASN A 192 -24.96 11.81 11.90
CA ASN A 192 -23.78 12.63 12.06
C ASN A 192 -22.93 12.67 10.76
N ASP A 193 -22.77 11.54 10.06
CA ASP A 193 -22.07 11.53 8.77
C ASP A 193 -22.82 12.38 7.74
N ASP A 194 -24.14 12.26 7.63
CA ASP A 194 -24.99 13.04 6.71
C ASP A 194 -24.91 14.56 7.01
N ALA A 195 -24.73 14.93 8.27
CA ALA A 195 -24.58 16.33 8.69
C ALA A 195 -23.14 16.87 8.52
N THR A 196 -22.13 16.01 8.46
CA THR A 196 -20.72 16.39 8.51
C THR A 196 -19.96 15.93 7.26
N ALA A 197 -19.40 14.73 7.28
CA ALA A 197 -18.48 14.22 6.28
C ALA A 197 -19.17 13.82 4.96
N ARG A 198 -20.41 13.34 5.03
CA ARG A 198 -21.19 12.85 3.88
C ARG A 198 -20.38 11.85 3.06
N SER A 199 -19.76 10.91 3.78
CA SER A 199 -18.85 9.94 3.17
C SER A 199 -19.50 8.60 2.88
N ARG A 200 -20.71 8.36 3.39
CA ARG A 200 -21.48 7.12 3.21
C ARG A 200 -21.88 6.90 1.74
N GLY A 201 -21.85 5.64 1.31
CA GLY A 201 -22.30 5.20 -0.01
C GLY A 201 -21.13 5.05 -1.01
N GLY A 202 -21.49 5.05 -2.29
CA GLY A 202 -20.54 4.82 -3.38
C GLY A 202 -19.57 5.97 -3.57
N PHE A 203 -18.30 5.65 -3.79
CA PHE A 203 -17.27 6.63 -4.10
C PHE A 203 -16.35 6.15 -5.23
N ALA A 204 -15.79 7.12 -5.95
CA ALA A 204 -14.71 6.89 -6.91
C ALA A 204 -13.56 7.84 -6.63
N ARG A 205 -12.33 7.34 -6.70
CA ARG A 205 -11.11 8.15 -6.57
C ARG A 205 -10.01 7.67 -7.51
N VAL A 206 -9.12 8.56 -7.86
CA VAL A 206 -7.92 8.26 -8.64
C VAL A 206 -6.71 8.75 -7.86
N SER A 207 -5.71 7.90 -7.69
CA SER A 207 -4.41 8.27 -7.15
C SER A 207 -3.38 8.21 -8.25
N TYR A 208 -2.45 9.16 -8.28
CA TYR A 208 -1.38 9.20 -9.24
C TYR A 208 -0.04 9.52 -8.60
N SER A 209 1.02 9.01 -9.19
CA SER A 209 2.39 9.41 -8.89
C SER A 209 3.23 9.45 -10.16
N LEU A 210 4.13 10.42 -10.22
CA LEU A 210 5.09 10.63 -11.29
C LEU A 210 6.44 10.96 -10.67
N GLY A 211 7.46 10.18 -10.96
CA GLY A 211 8.83 10.43 -10.56
C GLY A 211 9.74 10.55 -11.78
N ARG A 212 10.68 11.48 -11.76
CA ARG A 212 11.68 11.62 -12.81
C ARG A 212 13.07 11.82 -12.21
N LEU A 213 13.97 10.89 -12.52
CA LEU A 213 15.40 11.06 -12.29
C LEU A 213 16.04 11.47 -13.62
N GLN A 214 16.45 12.74 -13.74
CA GLN A 214 17.05 13.30 -14.95
C GLN A 214 18.52 13.52 -14.73
N ARG A 215 19.35 12.92 -15.59
CA ARG A 215 20.76 13.25 -15.64
C ARG A 215 20.96 14.55 -16.42
N ILE A 216 21.59 15.54 -15.80
CA ILE A 216 21.91 16.84 -16.41
C ILE A 216 23.35 16.84 -16.95
N THR A 217 24.27 16.30 -16.15
CA THR A 217 25.68 16.13 -16.54
C THR A 217 26.16 14.74 -16.09
N ARG A 218 27.44 14.44 -16.30
CA ARG A 218 28.04 13.19 -15.78
C ARG A 218 28.09 13.15 -14.24
N LEU A 219 28.06 14.30 -13.59
CA LEU A 219 28.20 14.43 -12.13
C LEU A 219 26.91 14.88 -11.44
N LEU A 220 25.93 15.39 -12.20
CA LEU A 220 24.71 15.95 -11.65
C LEU A 220 23.48 15.25 -12.22
N SER A 221 22.62 14.79 -11.32
CA SER A 221 21.26 14.34 -11.63
C SER A 221 20.26 15.06 -10.74
N VAL A 222 19.08 15.34 -11.29
CA VAL A 222 17.97 15.96 -10.57
C VAL A 222 16.82 14.97 -10.49
N PHE A 223 16.23 14.85 -9.31
CA PHE A 223 15.03 14.06 -9.09
C PHE A 223 13.84 14.96 -8.79
N GLY A 224 12.76 14.78 -9.56
CA GLY A 224 11.46 15.39 -9.32
C GLY A 224 10.42 14.34 -9.07
N PHE A 225 9.49 14.64 -8.15
CA PHE A 225 8.40 13.73 -7.81
C PHE A 225 7.10 14.51 -7.57
N ALA A 226 6.00 14.00 -8.10
CA ALA A 226 4.66 14.51 -7.87
C ALA A 226 3.72 13.34 -7.56
N ARG A 227 2.84 13.52 -6.58
CA ARG A 227 1.77 12.57 -6.27
C ARG A 227 0.52 13.32 -5.86
N GLY A 228 -0.63 12.69 -6.06
CA GLY A 228 -1.90 13.28 -5.66
C GLY A 228 -3.06 12.31 -5.75
N GLN A 229 -4.20 12.81 -5.33
CA GLN A 229 -5.46 12.11 -5.33
C GLN A 229 -6.57 13.04 -5.82
N LEU A 230 -7.46 12.51 -6.65
CA LEU A 230 -8.69 13.15 -7.08
C LEU A 230 -9.86 12.25 -6.66
N ALA A 231 -10.92 12.83 -6.16
CA ALA A 231 -12.12 12.12 -5.74
C ALA A 231 -13.37 12.80 -6.28
N GLY A 232 -14.36 12.01 -6.67
CA GLY A 232 -15.63 12.51 -7.16
C GLY A 232 -16.60 12.90 -6.03
N HIS A 233 -16.37 12.39 -4.81
CA HIS A 233 -17.20 12.62 -3.62
C HIS A 233 -16.32 12.77 -2.38
N ASN A 234 -16.90 13.15 -1.27
CA ASN A 234 -16.21 13.11 0.01
C ASN A 234 -15.77 11.69 0.34
N LEU A 235 -14.55 11.55 0.80
CA LEU A 235 -13.99 10.26 1.17
C LEU A 235 -13.95 10.10 2.69
N ASP A 236 -14.15 8.88 3.13
CA ASP A 236 -13.78 8.48 4.49
C ASP A 236 -12.28 8.69 4.74
N SER A 237 -11.90 8.93 5.98
CA SER A 237 -10.50 9.15 6.37
C SER A 237 -9.58 8.02 5.94
N SER A 238 -10.05 6.77 5.96
CA SER A 238 -9.29 5.60 5.51
C SER A 238 -8.95 5.59 4.01
N GLN A 239 -9.65 6.40 3.22
CA GLN A 239 -9.49 6.49 1.77
C GLN A 239 -8.76 7.76 1.31
N LYS A 240 -8.41 8.66 2.24
CA LYS A 240 -7.69 9.90 1.94
C LYS A 240 -6.18 9.67 1.87
N ILE A 241 -5.52 10.43 1.00
CA ILE A 241 -4.06 10.45 0.95
C ILE A 241 -3.50 11.16 2.18
N ILE A 242 -2.50 10.56 2.81
CA ILE A 242 -1.73 11.18 3.89
C ILE A 242 -0.56 11.91 3.24
N LEU A 243 -0.48 13.22 3.44
CA LEU A 243 0.56 14.07 2.85
C LEU A 243 1.77 14.23 3.77
N GLY A 244 1.60 14.28 5.08
CA GLY A 244 2.66 14.42 6.08
C GLY A 244 3.54 13.18 6.25
N GLY A 245 4.64 13.36 6.96
CA GLY A 245 5.54 12.29 7.36
C GLY A 245 6.77 12.09 6.48
N PRO A 246 7.62 11.09 6.82
CA PRO A 246 8.93 10.89 6.20
C PRO A 246 8.87 10.52 4.71
N ASN A 247 7.77 9.91 4.28
CA ASN A 247 7.52 9.54 2.88
C ASN A 247 6.70 10.58 2.12
N GLY A 248 6.42 11.73 2.75
CA GLY A 248 5.61 12.81 2.20
C GLY A 248 6.28 14.17 2.39
N ILE A 249 5.48 15.14 2.83
CA ILE A 249 5.94 16.49 3.16
C ILE A 249 6.53 16.44 4.57
N ARG A 250 7.85 16.40 4.68
CA ARG A 250 8.57 16.23 5.95
C ARG A 250 8.39 17.36 6.96
N ALA A 251 7.84 18.50 6.51
CA ALA A 251 7.53 19.63 7.39
C ALA A 251 6.29 19.38 8.27
N TYR A 252 5.52 18.34 7.98
CA TYR A 252 4.32 17.99 8.73
C TYR A 252 4.45 16.59 9.31
N PRO A 253 4.01 16.37 10.57
CA PRO A 253 3.92 15.05 11.16
C PRO A 253 3.01 14.11 10.36
N VAL A 254 3.14 12.81 10.61
CA VAL A 254 2.24 11.81 10.03
C VAL A 254 0.82 12.06 10.54
N GLY A 255 -0.16 12.07 9.61
CA GLY A 255 -1.57 12.25 9.95
C GLY A 255 -2.05 13.70 10.14
N GLU A 256 -1.16 14.70 10.07
CA GLU A 256 -1.50 16.12 10.28
C GLU A 256 -1.58 16.95 8.97
N ALA A 257 -1.38 16.34 7.80
CA ALA A 257 -1.50 17.02 6.50
C ALA A 257 -2.15 16.13 5.44
#